data_060abfdc104c2c697611b8bc3c6cf71b
#
_entry.id   060abfdc104c2c697611b8bc3c6cf71b
#
_cell.length_a   1.000
_cell.length_b   1.000
_cell.length_c   1.000
_cell.angle_alpha   90.00
_cell.angle_beta   90.00
_cell.angle_gamma   90.00
#
_symmetry.space_group_name_H-M   'P 1'
#
loop_
_entity.id
_entity.type
_entity.pdbx_description
1 polymer ?
#
loop_
_entity_poly.entity_id
_entity_poly.type
_entity_poly.pdbx_seq_one_letter_code
_entity_poly.pdbx_strand_id
1 'polypeptide(L)'
;MIDTGRVWKVPSTAMTDAPSDPVPSELLDNVDPPVDNADVAVAGRQGETHMGFARSLATIFFVIALPVAILTTNVRLLLNAPLVYDYALDRYGAEETTGLSREDLDGTTAALRDYFNNGETTFYNTVTQNGLPGPVFNARETRHMEDVKELVVLLNRIQMLSVMFVVAYGVVFFVWSPEGNLRQLAGQCLAGLLLGFLAIGAVGAVAAVGFDAAFERFHQVAFSNDLWRLNPRTDHLIQMFPEEFWRDATFMLGTLCLLEAALIAAVASIYLLSSRGERRHLAGSVSASASTTQAA
;
A
#
# COMPACT_ATOMS: atom_id res chain seq x y z
N MET A 1 -22.59 43.98 40.41
CA MET A 1 -23.90 44.64 40.34
C MET A 1 -24.52 44.10 39.04
N ILE A 2 -25.16 42.94 39.13
CA ILE A 2 -25.73 42.22 37.97
C ILE A 2 -27.18 41.93 38.36
N ASP A 3 -28.07 42.46 37.56
CA ASP A 3 -29.52 42.44 37.72
C ASP A 3 -30.08 41.06 37.36
N THR A 4 -30.80 40.50 38.32
CA THR A 4 -31.51 39.24 38.20
C THR A 4 -33.01 39.50 37.96
N GLY A 5 -33.61 38.85 36.98
CA GLY A 5 -35.02 38.54 37.02
C GLY A 5 -35.92 39.28 36.03
N ARG A 6 -36.22 38.63 34.90
CA ARG A 6 -37.50 38.85 34.23
C ARG A 6 -38.21 37.51 34.02
N VAL A 7 -39.16 37.27 34.93
CA VAL A 7 -40.17 36.22 34.80
C VAL A 7 -41.25 36.76 33.85
N TRP A 8 -41.41 36.10 32.70
CA TRP A 8 -42.54 36.38 31.78
C TRP A 8 -43.83 35.78 32.35
N LYS A 9 -44.75 36.61 32.80
CA LYS A 9 -46.13 36.20 33.09
C LYS A 9 -46.91 36.09 31.76
N VAL A 10 -47.41 34.90 31.47
CA VAL A 10 -48.37 34.66 30.42
C VAL A 10 -49.76 35.20 30.89
N PRO A 11 -50.44 36.09 30.14
CA PRO A 11 -51.80 36.51 30.49
C PRO A 11 -52.77 35.35 30.17
N SER A 12 -53.54 35.00 31.16
CA SER A 12 -54.76 34.16 30.97
C SER A 12 -55.82 35.01 30.30
N THR A 13 -56.05 34.82 29.00
CA THR A 13 -57.20 35.37 28.32
C THR A 13 -58.13 34.26 27.90
N ALA A 14 -59.40 34.49 28.18
CA ALA A 14 -60.59 33.68 28.09
C ALA A 14 -60.68 32.92 26.75
N MET A 15 -61.07 31.66 26.86
CA MET A 15 -61.58 30.80 25.82
C MET A 15 -62.92 31.38 25.37
N THR A 16 -62.96 32.03 24.18
CA THR A 16 -64.19 32.34 23.45
C THR A 16 -64.31 31.29 22.34
N ASP A 17 -65.53 30.72 22.29
CA ASP A 17 -65.97 29.74 21.32
C ASP A 17 -65.62 30.16 19.88
N ALA A 18 -64.81 29.36 19.22
CA ALA A 18 -64.62 29.45 17.77
C ALA A 18 -65.69 28.65 17.07
N PRO A 19 -66.32 29.17 15.99
CA PRO A 19 -67.25 28.43 15.22
C PRO A 19 -66.60 27.22 14.57
N SER A 20 -67.25 26.07 14.65
CA SER A 20 -66.85 24.80 14.03
C SER A 20 -67.23 24.81 12.55
N ASP A 21 -66.42 25.50 11.73
CA ASP A 21 -66.50 25.32 10.29
C ASP A 21 -65.82 23.96 9.92
N PRO A 22 -66.50 23.12 9.11
CA PRO A 22 -65.94 21.87 8.69
C PRO A 22 -64.71 22.13 7.79
N VAL A 23 -63.59 21.51 8.15
CA VAL A 23 -62.33 21.54 7.36
C VAL A 23 -62.69 21.03 5.94
N PRO A 24 -62.35 21.77 4.87
CA PRO A 24 -62.64 21.34 3.50
C PRO A 24 -61.97 19.99 3.22
N SER A 25 -62.74 19.07 2.63
CA SER A 25 -62.31 17.72 2.31
C SER A 25 -61.11 17.68 1.35
N GLU A 26 -60.83 18.74 0.58
CA GLU A 26 -59.68 18.87 -0.29
C GLU A 26 -58.32 18.97 0.46
N LEU A 27 -58.31 19.31 1.74
CA LEU A 27 -57.09 19.36 2.55
C LEU A 27 -56.71 17.99 3.14
N LEU A 28 -57.62 17.03 3.10
CA LEU A 28 -57.39 15.67 3.61
C LEU A 28 -56.84 14.71 2.53
N ASP A 29 -56.99 15.05 1.24
CA ASP A 29 -56.51 14.22 0.12
C ASP A 29 -54.97 14.37 -0.14
N ASN A 30 -54.32 15.32 0.50
CA ASN A 30 -52.88 15.55 0.35
C ASN A 30 -52.04 15.18 1.62
N VAL A 31 -52.62 14.39 2.49
CA VAL A 31 -51.81 13.82 3.59
C VAL A 31 -51.13 12.56 3.06
N ASP A 32 -49.82 12.66 2.84
CA ASP A 32 -49.00 11.48 2.54
C ASP A 32 -49.33 10.36 3.54
N PRO A 33 -49.54 9.12 3.07
CA PRO A 33 -49.79 8.01 3.97
C PRO A 33 -48.72 7.92 5.04
N PRO A 34 -49.04 7.61 6.28
CA PRO A 34 -48.07 7.51 7.35
C PRO A 34 -46.97 6.53 6.92
N VAL A 35 -45.75 7.02 6.89
CA VAL A 35 -44.58 6.19 6.55
C VAL A 35 -44.56 5.00 7.51
N ASP A 36 -44.70 3.79 6.97
CA ASP A 36 -44.71 2.59 7.79
C ASP A 36 -43.33 2.48 8.49
N ASN A 37 -43.35 2.46 9.81
CA ASN A 37 -42.14 2.29 10.61
C ASN A 37 -41.38 0.99 10.26
N ALA A 38 -42.07 0.01 9.66
CA ALA A 38 -41.50 -1.22 9.15
C ALA A 38 -40.61 -0.95 7.93
N ASP A 39 -41.04 -0.07 6.99
CA ASP A 39 -40.25 0.27 5.80
C ASP A 39 -38.99 1.08 6.16
N VAL A 40 -39.10 2.00 7.13
CA VAL A 40 -37.95 2.74 7.65
C VAL A 40 -36.95 1.82 8.34
N ALA A 41 -37.43 0.83 9.11
CA ALA A 41 -36.59 -0.14 9.79
C ALA A 41 -35.93 -1.13 8.81
N VAL A 42 -36.57 -1.47 7.70
CA VAL A 42 -35.99 -2.32 6.65
C VAL A 42 -34.91 -1.55 5.86
N ALA A 43 -35.20 -0.31 5.47
CA ALA A 43 -34.23 0.55 4.79
C ALA A 43 -33.00 0.83 5.68
N GLY A 44 -33.18 1.05 6.98
CA GLY A 44 -32.08 1.21 7.94
C GLY A 44 -31.18 -0.04 8.04
N ARG A 45 -31.78 -1.23 8.14
CA ARG A 45 -31.04 -2.49 8.18
C ARG A 45 -30.28 -2.80 6.88
N GLN A 46 -30.86 -2.48 5.72
CA GLN A 46 -30.17 -2.64 4.45
C GLN A 46 -28.98 -1.68 4.33
N GLY A 47 -29.13 -0.42 4.76
CA GLY A 47 -28.01 0.54 4.79
C GLY A 47 -26.86 0.09 5.69
N GLU A 48 -27.16 -0.46 6.87
CA GLU A 48 -26.14 -0.96 7.80
C GLU A 48 -25.38 -2.19 7.26
N THR A 49 -26.06 -3.09 6.57
CA THR A 49 -25.43 -4.28 5.95
C THR A 49 -24.53 -3.89 4.79
N HIS A 50 -24.92 -2.93 3.94
CA HIS A 50 -24.12 -2.44 2.82
C HIS A 50 -22.85 -1.69 3.32
N MET A 51 -22.98 -0.85 4.33
CA MET A 51 -21.83 -0.17 4.94
C MET A 51 -20.86 -1.15 5.62
N GLY A 52 -21.38 -2.18 6.28
CA GLY A 52 -20.57 -3.25 6.89
C GLY A 52 -19.79 -4.03 5.84
N PHE A 53 -20.40 -4.40 4.73
CA PHE A 53 -19.76 -5.10 3.62
C PHE A 53 -18.66 -4.25 2.95
N ALA A 54 -18.95 -2.98 2.62
CA ALA A 54 -17.96 -2.07 2.03
C ALA A 54 -16.74 -1.86 2.93
N ARG A 55 -16.95 -1.73 4.24
CA ARG A 55 -15.88 -1.61 5.23
C ARG A 55 -15.02 -2.88 5.30
N SER A 56 -15.64 -4.06 5.27
CA SER A 56 -14.91 -5.34 5.27
C SER A 56 -14.07 -5.49 4.00
N LEU A 57 -14.63 -5.14 2.84
CA LEU A 57 -13.93 -5.18 1.56
C LEU A 57 -12.73 -4.22 1.55
N ALA A 58 -12.92 -2.97 2.00
CA ALA A 58 -11.85 -2.00 2.11
C ALA A 58 -10.71 -2.47 3.05
N THR A 59 -11.07 -3.17 4.15
CA THR A 59 -10.10 -3.78 5.06
C THR A 59 -9.27 -4.88 4.38
N ILE A 60 -9.91 -5.77 3.62
CA ILE A 60 -9.23 -6.82 2.88
C ILE A 60 -8.26 -6.21 1.86
N PHE A 61 -8.72 -5.21 1.11
CA PHE A 61 -7.87 -4.49 0.17
C PHE A 61 -6.69 -3.82 0.88
N PHE A 62 -6.88 -3.21 2.05
CA PHE A 62 -5.79 -2.60 2.81
C PHE A 62 -4.75 -3.63 3.25
N VAL A 63 -5.18 -4.78 3.78
CA VAL A 63 -4.30 -5.87 4.22
C VAL A 63 -3.44 -6.40 3.07
N ILE A 64 -3.98 -6.44 1.85
CA ILE A 64 -3.24 -6.85 0.64
C ILE A 64 -2.38 -5.69 0.10
N ALA A 65 -2.91 -4.47 0.05
CA ALA A 65 -2.22 -3.33 -0.55
C ALA A 65 -0.99 -2.90 0.26
N LEU A 66 -0.99 -3.06 1.58
CA LEU A 66 0.13 -2.67 2.43
C LEU A 66 1.44 -3.40 2.07
N PRO A 67 1.51 -4.75 2.06
CA PRO A 67 2.73 -5.45 1.65
C PRO A 67 3.07 -5.23 0.17
N VAL A 68 2.09 -5.07 -0.71
CA VAL A 68 2.33 -4.72 -2.12
C VAL A 68 2.98 -3.34 -2.24
N ALA A 69 2.51 -2.34 -1.49
CA ALA A 69 3.10 -1.00 -1.47
C ALA A 69 4.56 -1.04 -0.96
N ILE A 70 4.83 -1.79 0.11
CA ILE A 70 6.19 -1.97 0.65
C ILE A 70 7.09 -2.62 -0.41
N LEU A 71 6.68 -3.76 -0.96
CA LEU A 71 7.46 -4.51 -1.93
C LEU A 71 7.78 -3.66 -3.17
N THR A 72 6.76 -3.07 -3.80
CA THR A 72 6.93 -2.32 -5.05
C THR A 72 7.71 -1.02 -4.85
N THR A 73 7.61 -0.39 -3.68
CA THR A 73 8.42 0.78 -3.32
C THR A 73 9.89 0.40 -3.19
N ASN A 74 10.20 -0.72 -2.55
CA ASN A 74 11.57 -1.21 -2.41
C ASN A 74 12.16 -1.68 -3.75
N VAL A 75 11.38 -2.33 -4.63
CA VAL A 75 11.84 -2.63 -6.00
C VAL A 75 12.21 -1.35 -6.74
N ARG A 76 11.35 -0.33 -6.70
CA ARG A 76 11.63 0.96 -7.33
C ARG A 76 12.87 1.64 -6.73
N LEU A 77 13.05 1.55 -5.41
CA LEU A 77 14.23 2.07 -4.72
C LEU A 77 15.50 1.41 -5.24
N LEU A 78 15.55 0.07 -5.29
CA LEU A 78 16.71 -0.68 -5.77
C LEU A 78 17.00 -0.41 -7.24
N LEU A 79 15.99 -0.36 -8.11
CA LEU A 79 16.14 -0.03 -9.53
C LEU A 79 16.71 1.38 -9.78
N ASN A 80 16.57 2.29 -8.81
CA ASN A 80 17.07 3.66 -8.93
C ASN A 80 18.33 3.94 -8.11
N ALA A 81 18.77 3.00 -7.27
CA ALA A 81 19.93 3.18 -6.40
C ALA A 81 21.24 2.93 -7.14
N PRO A 82 22.12 3.95 -7.36
CA PRO A 82 23.41 3.75 -8.03
C PRO A 82 24.23 2.63 -7.40
N LEU A 83 24.24 2.57 -6.07
CA LEU A 83 25.00 1.59 -5.28
C LEU A 83 24.70 0.13 -5.66
N VAL A 84 23.47 -0.17 -6.10
CA VAL A 84 23.09 -1.52 -6.53
C VAL A 84 23.76 -1.89 -7.86
N TYR A 85 23.88 -0.93 -8.76
CA TYR A 85 24.58 -1.11 -10.04
C TYR A 85 26.10 -1.21 -9.83
N ASP A 86 26.68 -0.33 -8.99
CA ASP A 86 28.08 -0.40 -8.61
C ASP A 86 28.42 -1.76 -8.00
N TYR A 87 27.56 -2.25 -7.09
CA TYR A 87 27.69 -3.59 -6.53
C TYR A 87 27.70 -4.68 -7.60
N ALA A 88 26.80 -4.59 -8.60
CA ALA A 88 26.77 -5.57 -9.69
C ALA A 88 28.09 -5.57 -10.49
N LEU A 89 28.55 -4.38 -10.91
CA LEU A 89 29.75 -4.23 -11.71
C LEU A 89 31.00 -4.71 -10.96
N ASP A 90 31.16 -4.33 -9.70
CA ASP A 90 32.34 -4.65 -8.90
C ASP A 90 32.37 -6.12 -8.46
N ARG A 91 31.22 -6.60 -7.97
CA ARG A 91 31.12 -7.95 -7.37
C ARG A 91 31.29 -9.06 -8.39
N TYR A 92 30.83 -8.82 -9.63
CA TYR A 92 30.80 -9.83 -10.69
C TYR A 92 31.81 -9.56 -11.81
N GLY A 93 32.71 -8.60 -11.63
CA GLY A 93 33.85 -8.37 -12.53
C GLY A 93 33.38 -7.97 -13.93
N ALA A 94 32.46 -7.01 -14.04
CA ALA A 94 31.88 -6.62 -15.33
C ALA A 94 32.93 -6.09 -16.31
N GLU A 95 33.99 -5.42 -15.86
CA GLU A 95 35.09 -4.97 -16.74
C GLU A 95 35.79 -6.15 -17.41
N GLU A 96 36.06 -7.22 -16.67
CA GLU A 96 36.74 -8.41 -17.18
C GLU A 96 35.84 -9.22 -18.11
N THR A 97 34.55 -9.33 -17.82
CA THR A 97 33.63 -10.15 -18.57
C THR A 97 33.14 -9.48 -19.85
N THR A 98 32.94 -8.15 -19.83
CA THR A 98 32.50 -7.36 -20.99
C THR A 98 33.63 -6.83 -21.84
N GLY A 99 34.83 -6.63 -21.25
CA GLY A 99 35.96 -5.91 -21.87
C GLY A 99 35.70 -4.40 -22.02
N LEU A 100 34.68 -3.85 -21.39
CA LEU A 100 34.37 -2.42 -21.37
C LEU A 100 35.13 -1.73 -20.23
N SER A 101 35.43 -0.45 -20.43
CA SER A 101 36.03 0.38 -19.36
C SER A 101 35.03 0.63 -18.24
N ARG A 102 35.51 0.89 -17.03
CA ARG A 102 34.66 1.29 -15.90
C ARG A 102 33.83 2.53 -16.23
N GLU A 103 34.38 3.49 -16.95
CA GLU A 103 33.65 4.69 -17.38
C GLU A 103 32.49 4.39 -18.30
N ASP A 104 32.68 3.48 -19.28
CA ASP A 104 31.61 3.02 -20.17
C ASP A 104 30.52 2.26 -19.41
N LEU A 105 30.89 1.42 -18.44
CA LEU A 105 29.96 0.67 -17.59
C LEU A 105 29.15 1.59 -16.68
N ASP A 106 29.79 2.56 -16.02
CA ASP A 106 29.12 3.56 -15.19
C ASP A 106 28.16 4.43 -16.01
N GLY A 107 28.59 4.85 -17.20
CA GLY A 107 27.75 5.55 -18.16
C GLY A 107 26.54 4.72 -18.60
N THR A 108 26.75 3.42 -18.86
CA THR A 108 25.68 2.50 -19.25
C THR A 108 24.67 2.29 -18.13
N THR A 109 25.10 2.09 -16.90
CA THR A 109 24.21 1.92 -15.75
C THR A 109 23.42 3.19 -15.44
N ALA A 110 24.03 4.37 -15.59
CA ALA A 110 23.33 5.65 -15.50
C ALA A 110 22.26 5.78 -16.57
N ALA A 111 22.59 5.46 -17.83
CA ALA A 111 21.63 5.48 -18.94
C ALA A 111 20.50 4.45 -18.73
N LEU A 112 20.75 3.27 -18.16
CA LEU A 112 19.72 2.28 -17.83
C LEU A 112 18.74 2.82 -16.78
N ARG A 113 19.23 3.48 -15.73
CA ARG A 113 18.37 4.09 -14.71
C ARG A 113 17.50 5.20 -15.32
N ASP A 114 18.05 6.04 -16.17
CA ASP A 114 17.30 7.07 -16.87
C ASP A 114 16.25 6.47 -17.82
N TYR A 115 16.63 5.43 -18.56
CA TYR A 115 15.76 4.71 -19.46
C TYR A 115 14.53 4.14 -18.74
N PHE A 116 14.68 3.53 -17.56
CA PHE A 116 13.56 3.00 -16.79
C PHE A 116 12.64 4.08 -16.21
N ASN A 117 13.06 5.35 -16.20
CA ASN A 117 12.30 6.47 -15.65
C ASN A 117 11.82 7.49 -16.69
N ASN A 118 12.21 7.34 -17.96
CA ASN A 118 11.82 8.24 -19.04
C ASN A 118 10.71 7.65 -19.94
N GLY A 119 10.32 8.40 -20.99
CA GLY A 119 9.29 7.99 -21.95
C GLY A 119 9.82 7.27 -23.20
N GLU A 120 11.11 6.99 -23.31
CA GLU A 120 11.73 6.36 -24.47
C GLU A 120 11.31 4.89 -24.56
N THR A 121 11.05 4.40 -25.76
CA THR A 121 10.64 3.01 -25.99
C THR A 121 11.85 2.09 -26.03
N THR A 122 12.91 2.52 -26.73
CA THR A 122 14.09 1.71 -27.00
C THR A 122 15.30 2.24 -26.24
N PHE A 123 16.06 1.34 -25.62
CA PHE A 123 17.32 1.71 -24.98
C PHE A 123 18.41 1.93 -26.05
N TYR A 124 19.10 3.05 -25.93
CA TYR A 124 20.26 3.35 -26.76
C TYR A 124 21.39 3.96 -25.93
N ASN A 125 22.53 3.30 -25.93
CA ASN A 125 23.78 3.82 -25.35
C ASN A 125 24.96 3.34 -26.22
N THR A 126 25.96 4.22 -26.40
CA THR A 126 27.15 3.94 -27.21
C THR A 126 28.36 3.88 -26.30
N VAL A 127 29.15 2.83 -26.47
CA VAL A 127 30.42 2.62 -25.79
C VAL A 127 31.55 2.45 -26.80
N THR A 128 32.79 2.58 -26.36
CA THR A 128 33.96 2.40 -27.23
C THR A 128 34.48 0.96 -27.08
N GLN A 129 34.33 0.17 -28.14
CA GLN A 129 34.87 -1.19 -28.21
C GLN A 129 35.98 -1.27 -29.27
N ASN A 130 37.16 -1.72 -28.90
CA ASN A 130 38.34 -1.82 -29.81
C ASN A 130 38.66 -0.52 -30.54
N GLY A 131 38.40 0.64 -29.89
CA GLY A 131 38.65 1.97 -30.46
C GLY A 131 37.55 2.47 -31.43
N LEU A 132 36.44 1.73 -31.57
CA LEU A 132 35.30 2.11 -32.40
C LEU A 132 34.05 2.31 -31.54
N PRO A 133 33.26 3.38 -31.80
CA PRO A 133 31.98 3.57 -31.13
C PRO A 133 30.96 2.56 -31.65
N GLY A 134 30.23 1.92 -30.73
CA GLY A 134 29.17 0.97 -31.06
C GLY A 134 28.13 0.86 -29.96
N PRO A 135 26.94 0.29 -30.24
CA PRO A 135 25.93 0.12 -29.22
C PRO A 135 26.43 -0.88 -28.17
N VAL A 136 26.17 -0.58 -26.88
CA VAL A 136 26.54 -1.46 -25.77
C VAL A 136 25.80 -2.78 -25.80
N PHE A 137 24.54 -2.76 -26.17
CA PHE A 137 23.68 -3.94 -26.27
C PHE A 137 23.35 -4.28 -27.72
N ASN A 138 23.31 -5.57 -28.03
CA ASN A 138 22.85 -6.06 -29.33
C ASN A 138 21.31 -5.96 -29.45
N ALA A 139 20.79 -6.26 -30.65
CA ALA A 139 19.36 -6.12 -30.93
C ALA A 139 18.46 -7.04 -30.07
N ARG A 140 18.97 -8.18 -29.62
CA ARG A 140 18.24 -9.11 -28.75
C ARG A 140 18.13 -8.55 -27.33
N GLU A 141 19.25 -8.07 -26.78
CA GLU A 141 19.33 -7.44 -25.47
C GLU A 141 18.45 -6.18 -25.41
N THR A 142 18.53 -5.33 -26.44
CA THR A 142 17.72 -4.11 -26.53
C THR A 142 16.22 -4.42 -26.50
N ARG A 143 15.76 -5.41 -27.25
CA ARG A 143 14.35 -5.82 -27.22
C ARG A 143 13.95 -6.41 -25.87
N HIS A 144 14.81 -7.19 -25.23
CA HIS A 144 14.55 -7.67 -23.88
C HIS A 144 14.43 -6.51 -22.89
N MET A 145 15.25 -5.49 -23.04
CA MET A 145 15.15 -4.27 -22.22
C MET A 145 13.84 -3.50 -22.43
N GLU A 146 13.26 -3.54 -23.64
CA GLU A 146 11.91 -3.00 -23.90
C GLU A 146 10.85 -3.79 -23.11
N ASP A 147 10.89 -5.11 -23.12
CA ASP A 147 9.99 -5.97 -22.34
C ASP A 147 10.14 -5.72 -20.83
N VAL A 148 11.39 -5.60 -20.34
CA VAL A 148 11.68 -5.27 -18.94
C VAL A 148 11.11 -3.91 -18.56
N LYS A 149 11.22 -2.90 -19.43
CA LYS A 149 10.66 -1.57 -19.21
C LYS A 149 9.13 -1.61 -19.09
N GLU A 150 8.43 -2.38 -19.91
CA GLU A 150 6.98 -2.54 -19.78
C GLU A 150 6.60 -3.10 -18.40
N LEU A 151 7.36 -4.08 -17.91
CA LEU A 151 7.19 -4.64 -16.56
C LEU A 151 7.46 -3.59 -15.47
N VAL A 152 8.51 -2.77 -15.61
CA VAL A 152 8.83 -1.68 -14.67
C VAL A 152 7.72 -0.63 -14.67
N VAL A 153 7.16 -0.27 -15.83
CA VAL A 153 6.03 0.67 -15.92
C VAL A 153 4.78 0.12 -15.22
N LEU A 154 4.48 -1.17 -15.41
CA LEU A 154 3.38 -1.85 -14.72
C LEU A 154 3.60 -1.83 -13.20
N LEU A 155 4.79 -2.17 -12.74
CA LEU A 155 5.18 -2.16 -11.34
C LEU A 155 5.05 -0.76 -10.72
N ASN A 156 5.49 0.29 -11.42
CA ASN A 156 5.34 1.68 -10.97
C ASN A 156 3.86 2.09 -10.84
N ARG A 157 2.98 1.62 -11.74
CA ARG A 157 1.52 1.85 -11.63
C ARG A 157 0.93 1.14 -10.40
N ILE A 158 1.30 -0.13 -10.18
CA ILE A 158 0.87 -0.89 -9.00
C ILE A 158 1.36 -0.21 -7.73
N GLN A 159 2.62 0.23 -7.70
CA GLN A 159 3.20 0.96 -6.58
C GLN A 159 2.41 2.24 -6.30
N MET A 160 2.16 3.06 -7.30
CA MET A 160 1.43 4.31 -7.12
C MET A 160 0.01 4.06 -6.58
N LEU A 161 -0.73 3.11 -7.17
CA LEU A 161 -2.10 2.79 -6.75
C LEU A 161 -2.14 2.21 -5.34
N SER A 162 -1.23 1.29 -4.99
CA SER A 162 -1.19 0.68 -3.67
C SER A 162 -0.80 1.69 -2.58
N VAL A 163 0.19 2.55 -2.83
CA VAL A 163 0.57 3.63 -1.90
C VAL A 163 -0.55 4.64 -1.72
N MET A 164 -1.17 5.10 -2.82
CA MET A 164 -2.31 6.02 -2.75
C MET A 164 -3.46 5.43 -1.93
N PHE A 165 -3.78 4.15 -2.15
CA PHE A 165 -4.83 3.47 -1.41
C PHE A 165 -4.50 3.34 0.08
N VAL A 166 -3.28 2.90 0.42
CA VAL A 166 -2.83 2.76 1.81
C VAL A 166 -2.87 4.10 2.54
N VAL A 167 -2.39 5.18 1.91
CA VAL A 167 -2.42 6.53 2.48
C VAL A 167 -3.85 7.02 2.65
N ALA A 168 -4.69 6.91 1.61
CA ALA A 168 -6.09 7.34 1.67
C ALA A 168 -6.87 6.57 2.75
N TYR A 169 -6.68 5.26 2.85
CA TYR A 169 -7.28 4.43 3.89
C TYR A 169 -6.86 4.87 5.29
N GLY A 170 -5.56 5.10 5.50
CA GLY A 170 -5.02 5.61 6.76
C GLY A 170 -5.58 6.98 7.14
N VAL A 171 -5.65 7.92 6.18
CA VAL A 171 -6.24 9.26 6.39
C VAL A 171 -7.72 9.16 6.77
N VAL A 172 -8.52 8.37 6.05
CA VAL A 172 -9.93 8.14 6.37
C VAL A 172 -10.09 7.59 7.79
N PHE A 173 -9.27 6.62 8.17
CA PHE A 173 -9.28 6.08 9.53
C PHE A 173 -8.89 7.12 10.58
N PHE A 174 -7.94 8.00 10.30
CA PHE A 174 -7.49 9.02 11.24
C PHE A 174 -8.50 10.18 11.39
N VAL A 175 -9.08 10.64 10.27
CA VAL A 175 -9.97 11.82 10.26
C VAL A 175 -11.38 11.49 10.72
N TRP A 176 -11.93 10.33 10.37
CA TRP A 176 -13.32 9.97 10.64
C TRP A 176 -13.52 9.00 11.80
N SER A 177 -12.48 8.72 12.56
CA SER A 177 -12.59 7.67 13.56
C SER A 177 -12.34 8.21 14.98
N PRO A 178 -13.29 8.00 15.92
CA PRO A 178 -13.01 8.12 17.33
C PRO A 178 -11.89 7.17 17.77
N GLU A 179 -11.23 7.46 18.89
CA GLU A 179 -10.02 6.79 19.41
C GLU A 179 -9.99 5.23 19.39
N GLY A 180 -11.16 4.58 19.30
CA GLY A 180 -11.26 3.13 19.20
C GLY A 180 -10.80 2.50 17.89
N ASN A 181 -10.71 3.29 16.81
CA ASN A 181 -10.43 2.79 15.46
C ASN A 181 -8.94 2.72 15.12
N LEU A 182 -8.06 3.51 15.75
CA LEU A 182 -6.61 3.38 15.59
C LEU A 182 -6.11 2.01 16.00
N ARG A 183 -6.74 1.39 16.99
CA ARG A 183 -6.43 0.04 17.41
C ARG A 183 -6.79 -1.00 16.33
N GLN A 184 -7.91 -0.79 15.63
CA GLN A 184 -8.30 -1.64 14.51
C GLN A 184 -7.29 -1.47 13.36
N LEU A 185 -6.89 -0.25 13.02
CA LEU A 185 -5.88 0.03 12.00
C LEU A 185 -4.54 -0.65 12.34
N ALA A 186 -4.08 -0.55 13.59
CA ALA A 186 -2.86 -1.24 14.02
C ALA A 186 -2.96 -2.76 13.85
N GLY A 187 -4.11 -3.37 14.18
CA GLY A 187 -4.36 -4.79 13.93
C GLY A 187 -4.35 -5.17 12.44
N GLN A 188 -4.93 -4.30 11.59
CA GLN A 188 -4.92 -4.50 10.13
C GLN A 188 -3.52 -4.36 9.54
N CYS A 189 -2.72 -3.39 10.03
CA CYS A 189 -1.30 -3.30 9.67
C CYS A 189 -0.56 -4.59 9.98
N LEU A 190 -0.70 -5.12 11.20
CA LEU A 190 -0.06 -6.37 11.60
C LEU A 190 -0.51 -7.56 10.73
N ALA A 191 -1.79 -7.62 10.35
CA ALA A 191 -2.29 -8.66 9.45
C ALA A 191 -1.67 -8.56 8.04
N GLY A 192 -1.57 -7.35 7.48
CA GLY A 192 -0.92 -7.11 6.19
C GLY A 192 0.58 -7.44 6.22
N LEU A 193 1.27 -7.03 7.30
CA LEU A 193 2.68 -7.35 7.47
C LEU A 193 2.93 -8.85 7.62
N LEU A 194 2.05 -9.57 8.32
CA LEU A 194 2.13 -11.03 8.40
C LEU A 194 1.94 -11.69 7.03
N LEU A 195 0.98 -11.22 6.23
CA LEU A 195 0.80 -11.68 4.85
C LEU A 195 2.05 -11.45 4.01
N GLY A 196 2.64 -10.25 4.08
CA GLY A 196 3.90 -9.91 3.41
C GLY A 196 5.06 -10.77 3.87
N PHE A 197 5.21 -10.99 5.17
CA PHE A 197 6.23 -11.85 5.75
C PHE A 197 6.14 -13.30 5.22
N LEU A 198 4.92 -13.85 5.17
CA LEU A 198 4.70 -15.20 4.63
C LEU A 198 5.04 -15.28 3.13
N ALA A 199 4.67 -14.25 2.35
CA ALA A 199 4.97 -14.18 0.93
C ALA A 199 6.48 -14.08 0.67
N ILE A 200 7.19 -13.16 1.37
CA ILE A 200 8.65 -13.01 1.27
C ILE A 200 9.36 -14.29 1.73
N GLY A 201 8.90 -14.91 2.82
CA GLY A 201 9.44 -16.17 3.32
C GLY A 201 9.31 -17.31 2.30
N ALA A 202 8.17 -17.39 1.61
CA ALA A 202 7.96 -18.40 0.56
C ALA A 202 8.90 -18.16 -0.63
N VAL A 203 9.02 -16.91 -1.12
CA VAL A 203 9.94 -16.56 -2.22
C VAL A 203 11.40 -16.79 -1.80
N GLY A 204 11.78 -16.39 -0.57
CA GLY A 204 13.12 -16.61 -0.04
C GLY A 204 13.48 -18.08 0.10
N ALA A 205 12.53 -18.93 0.50
CA ALA A 205 12.74 -20.38 0.57
C ALA A 205 12.99 -20.99 -0.82
N VAL A 206 12.21 -20.59 -1.83
CA VAL A 206 12.42 -21.01 -3.23
C VAL A 206 13.78 -20.53 -3.75
N ALA A 207 14.13 -19.27 -3.51
CA ALA A 207 15.42 -18.70 -3.91
C ALA A 207 16.63 -19.39 -3.25
N ALA A 208 16.47 -19.84 -1.99
CA ALA A 208 17.54 -20.53 -1.26
C ALA A 208 17.77 -21.96 -1.73
N VAL A 209 16.74 -22.65 -2.25
CA VAL A 209 16.82 -24.06 -2.67
C VAL A 209 17.20 -24.22 -4.14
N GLY A 210 16.79 -23.29 -5.01
CA GLY A 210 17.04 -23.40 -6.45
C GLY A 210 16.67 -22.09 -7.17
N PHE A 211 17.57 -21.11 -7.04
CA PHE A 211 17.35 -19.77 -7.64
C PHE A 211 17.24 -19.87 -9.18
N ASP A 212 18.09 -20.68 -9.81
CA ASP A 212 18.12 -20.89 -11.27
C ASP A 212 16.74 -21.25 -11.83
N ALA A 213 16.09 -22.24 -11.21
CA ALA A 213 14.75 -22.65 -11.61
C ALA A 213 13.70 -21.58 -11.36
N ALA A 214 13.82 -20.80 -10.27
CA ALA A 214 12.94 -19.69 -9.94
C ALA A 214 13.14 -18.54 -10.93
N PHE A 215 14.38 -18.23 -11.29
CA PHE A 215 14.75 -17.20 -12.25
C PHE A 215 14.22 -17.54 -13.67
N GLU A 216 14.42 -18.77 -14.12
CA GLU A 216 13.86 -19.23 -15.39
C GLU A 216 12.32 -19.19 -15.37
N ARG A 217 11.69 -19.65 -14.29
CA ARG A 217 10.24 -19.64 -14.16
C ARG A 217 9.65 -18.24 -14.15
N PHE A 218 10.31 -17.32 -13.49
CA PHE A 218 9.94 -15.91 -13.51
C PHE A 218 9.90 -15.37 -14.94
N HIS A 219 10.97 -15.60 -15.73
CA HIS A 219 11.04 -15.12 -17.10
C HIS A 219 9.96 -15.75 -18.00
N GLN A 220 9.69 -17.05 -17.86
CA GLN A 220 8.61 -17.73 -18.58
C GLN A 220 7.21 -17.18 -18.28
N VAL A 221 6.98 -16.67 -17.08
CA VAL A 221 5.69 -16.08 -16.67
C VAL A 221 5.62 -14.59 -17.06
N ALA A 222 6.73 -13.86 -16.90
CA ALA A 222 6.77 -12.43 -17.15
C ALA A 222 6.81 -12.08 -18.65
N PHE A 223 7.42 -12.92 -19.47
CA PHE A 223 7.65 -12.65 -20.89
C PHE A 223 7.06 -13.76 -21.78
N SER A 224 6.45 -13.34 -22.88
CA SER A 224 5.84 -14.26 -23.86
C SER A 224 6.81 -14.74 -24.95
N ASN A 225 8.07 -14.30 -24.89
CA ASN A 225 9.12 -14.60 -25.87
C ASN A 225 10.38 -15.15 -25.18
N ASP A 226 11.39 -15.52 -25.97
CA ASP A 226 12.67 -16.08 -25.50
C ASP A 226 13.84 -15.07 -25.57
N LEU A 227 13.58 -13.76 -25.66
CA LEU A 227 14.62 -12.73 -25.77
C LEU A 227 15.48 -12.63 -24.51
N TRP A 228 14.95 -12.99 -23.35
CA TRP A 228 15.63 -13.05 -22.05
C TRP A 228 16.70 -14.15 -21.96
N ARG A 229 16.69 -15.15 -22.86
CA ARG A 229 17.73 -16.20 -22.90
C ARG A 229 18.99 -15.65 -23.54
N LEU A 230 19.76 -14.88 -22.79
CA LEU A 230 20.99 -14.24 -23.22
C LEU A 230 22.18 -15.21 -23.14
N ASN A 231 23.20 -14.95 -23.97
CA ASN A 231 24.41 -15.74 -23.97
C ASN A 231 25.50 -15.08 -23.10
N PRO A 232 25.93 -15.69 -21.97
CA PRO A 232 26.91 -15.07 -21.07
C PRO A 232 28.30 -14.87 -21.70
N ARG A 233 28.56 -15.41 -22.89
CA ARG A 233 29.84 -15.22 -23.58
C ARG A 233 29.87 -14.03 -24.53
N THR A 234 28.72 -13.53 -24.94
CA THR A 234 28.60 -12.52 -26.01
C THR A 234 27.69 -11.35 -25.66
N ASP A 235 26.80 -11.51 -24.70
CA ASP A 235 25.77 -10.53 -24.42
C ASP A 235 26.15 -9.75 -23.13
N HIS A 236 26.33 -8.45 -23.28
CA HIS A 236 26.83 -7.58 -22.20
C HIS A 236 25.83 -7.45 -21.05
N LEU A 237 24.53 -7.48 -21.33
CA LEU A 237 23.51 -7.33 -20.29
C LEU A 237 23.61 -8.43 -19.23
N ILE A 238 23.77 -9.70 -19.63
CA ILE A 238 23.95 -10.80 -18.68
C ILE A 238 25.35 -10.84 -18.07
N GLN A 239 26.37 -10.28 -18.75
CA GLN A 239 27.72 -10.12 -18.21
C GLN A 239 27.77 -9.05 -17.13
N MET A 240 27.00 -7.97 -17.28
CA MET A 240 26.87 -6.90 -16.28
C MET A 240 25.97 -7.31 -15.10
N PHE A 241 24.91 -8.07 -15.38
CA PHE A 241 23.89 -8.47 -14.39
C PHE A 241 23.64 -9.99 -14.47
N PRO A 242 24.61 -10.80 -14.03
CA PRO A 242 24.47 -12.25 -14.06
C PRO A 242 23.39 -12.75 -13.10
N GLU A 243 23.04 -14.02 -13.20
CA GLU A 243 21.97 -14.61 -12.40
C GLU A 243 22.24 -14.50 -10.89
N GLU A 244 23.49 -14.62 -10.48
CA GLU A 244 23.93 -14.46 -9.10
C GLU A 244 23.61 -13.05 -8.56
N PHE A 245 23.73 -12.03 -9.39
CA PHE A 245 23.31 -10.67 -9.02
C PHE A 245 21.81 -10.60 -8.70
N TRP A 246 20.99 -11.22 -9.52
CA TRP A 246 19.54 -11.23 -9.29
C TRP A 246 19.13 -11.97 -8.03
N ARG A 247 19.88 -13.03 -7.70
CA ARG A 247 19.73 -13.71 -6.41
C ARG A 247 20.06 -12.77 -5.26
N ASP A 248 21.20 -12.08 -5.30
CA ASP A 248 21.61 -11.13 -4.27
C ASP A 248 20.63 -9.95 -4.17
N ALA A 249 20.17 -9.41 -5.31
CA ALA A 249 19.15 -8.36 -5.35
C ALA A 249 17.81 -8.81 -4.72
N THR A 250 17.43 -10.08 -4.91
CA THR A 250 16.26 -10.67 -4.25
C THR A 250 16.42 -10.69 -2.73
N PHE A 251 17.59 -11.06 -2.22
CA PHE A 251 17.86 -11.02 -0.78
C PHE A 251 17.95 -9.59 -0.23
N MET A 252 18.54 -8.65 -0.98
CA MET A 252 18.54 -7.23 -0.61
C MET A 252 17.10 -6.71 -0.49
N LEU A 253 16.26 -6.98 -1.49
CA LEU A 253 14.85 -6.61 -1.50
C LEU A 253 14.10 -7.19 -0.30
N GLY A 254 14.24 -8.48 -0.05
CA GLY A 254 13.61 -9.16 1.08
C GLY A 254 14.05 -8.56 2.42
N THR A 255 15.34 -8.26 2.57
CA THR A 255 15.89 -7.64 3.78
C THR A 255 15.30 -6.26 4.03
N LEU A 256 15.24 -5.39 3.00
CA LEU A 256 14.62 -4.06 3.13
C LEU A 256 13.15 -4.15 3.53
N CYS A 257 12.38 -5.00 2.84
CA CYS A 257 10.97 -5.20 3.17
C CYS A 257 10.78 -5.71 4.61
N LEU A 258 11.64 -6.62 5.09
CA LEU A 258 11.56 -7.15 6.46
C LEU A 258 11.93 -6.09 7.49
N LEU A 259 12.93 -5.24 7.25
CA LEU A 259 13.31 -4.15 8.14
C LEU A 259 12.18 -3.11 8.27
N GLU A 260 11.57 -2.70 7.17
CA GLU A 260 10.42 -1.79 7.19
C GLU A 260 9.21 -2.42 7.88
N ALA A 261 8.91 -3.68 7.57
CA ALA A 261 7.83 -4.42 8.21
C ALA A 261 8.05 -4.53 9.73
N ALA A 262 9.28 -4.81 10.18
CA ALA A 262 9.63 -4.88 11.60
C ALA A 262 9.43 -3.52 12.30
N LEU A 263 9.82 -2.41 11.65
CA LEU A 263 9.62 -1.07 12.17
C LEU A 263 8.14 -0.74 12.34
N ILE A 264 7.33 -0.96 11.30
CA ILE A 264 5.88 -0.72 11.35
C ILE A 264 5.22 -1.63 12.40
N ALA A 265 5.61 -2.91 12.46
CA ALA A 265 5.08 -3.86 13.45
C ALA A 265 5.43 -3.45 14.88
N ALA A 266 6.65 -2.94 15.12
CA ALA A 266 7.06 -2.43 16.42
C ALA A 266 6.19 -1.25 16.86
N VAL A 267 5.99 -0.25 15.99
CA VAL A 267 5.14 0.93 16.27
C VAL A 267 3.70 0.49 16.55
N ALA A 268 3.11 -0.35 15.70
CA ALA A 268 1.75 -0.85 15.89
C ALA A 268 1.60 -1.65 17.19
N SER A 269 2.57 -2.49 17.54
CA SER A 269 2.56 -3.30 18.76
C SER A 269 2.71 -2.45 20.02
N ILE A 270 3.62 -1.48 20.03
CA ILE A 270 3.77 -0.53 21.15
C ILE A 270 2.46 0.22 21.39
N TYR A 271 1.82 0.72 20.33
CA TYR A 271 0.54 1.40 20.43
C TYR A 271 -0.55 0.48 21.02
N LEU A 272 -0.64 -0.76 20.55
CA LEU A 272 -1.62 -1.73 21.07
C LEU A 272 -1.40 -2.09 22.54
N LEU A 273 -0.16 -2.18 22.97
CA LEU A 273 0.20 -2.48 24.36
C LEU A 273 -0.09 -1.30 25.30
N SER A 274 0.30 -0.08 24.92
CA SER A 274 0.04 1.14 25.71
C SER A 274 -1.45 1.39 25.91
N SER A 275 -2.24 1.29 24.85
CA SER A 275 -3.70 1.45 24.89
C SER A 275 -4.45 0.39 25.71
N ARG A 276 -3.84 -0.76 25.99
CA ARG A 276 -4.37 -1.77 26.93
C ARG A 276 -4.14 -1.40 28.39
N GLY A 277 -3.00 -0.77 28.68
CA GLY A 277 -2.64 -0.35 30.03
C GLY A 277 -3.62 0.71 30.57
N GLU A 278 -3.91 1.73 29.79
CA GLU A 278 -4.84 2.81 30.16
C GLU A 278 -6.24 2.31 30.49
N ARG A 279 -6.79 1.40 29.69
CA ARG A 279 -8.12 0.79 29.94
C ARG A 279 -8.17 -0.02 31.25
N ARG A 280 -7.10 -0.71 31.59
CA ARG A 280 -7.02 -1.46 32.85
C ARG A 280 -6.97 -0.53 34.05
N HIS A 281 -6.23 0.58 33.97
CA HIS A 281 -6.18 1.60 35.03
C HIS A 281 -7.54 2.24 35.22
N LEU A 282 -8.24 2.65 34.16
CA LEU A 282 -9.57 3.24 34.25
C LEU A 282 -10.61 2.27 34.79
N ALA A 283 -10.60 1.01 34.37
CA ALA A 283 -11.51 -0.03 34.89
C ALA A 283 -11.26 -0.31 36.39
N GLY A 284 -10.00 -0.32 36.80
CA GLY A 284 -9.63 -0.47 38.23
C GLY A 284 -10.07 0.69 39.10
N SER A 285 -9.95 1.93 38.60
CA SER A 285 -10.39 3.13 39.34
C SER A 285 -11.91 3.21 39.48
N VAL A 286 -12.68 2.83 38.44
CA VAL A 286 -14.16 2.78 38.48
C VAL A 286 -14.65 1.74 39.46
N SER A 287 -14.04 0.54 39.49
CA SER A 287 -14.43 -0.53 40.42
C SER A 287 -14.10 -0.15 41.88
N ALA A 288 -12.99 0.54 42.14
CA ALA A 288 -12.62 1.03 43.47
C ALA A 288 -13.58 2.11 43.97
N SER A 289 -13.99 3.06 43.12
CA SER A 289 -14.96 4.10 43.48
C SER A 289 -16.37 3.52 43.77
N ALA A 290 -16.80 2.50 43.00
CA ALA A 290 -18.10 1.86 43.23
C ALA A 290 -18.16 1.09 44.55
N SER A 291 -17.08 0.43 44.97
CA SER A 291 -16.99 -0.28 46.23
C SER A 291 -17.00 0.68 47.45
N THR A 292 -16.43 1.88 47.34
CA THR A 292 -16.43 2.89 48.39
C THR A 292 -17.81 3.52 48.59
N THR A 293 -18.60 3.68 47.50
CA THR A 293 -19.97 4.25 47.58
C THR A 293 -20.98 3.24 48.18
N GLN A 294 -20.71 1.94 48.10
CA GLN A 294 -21.59 0.89 48.65
C GLN A 294 -21.31 0.58 50.12
N ALA A 295 -20.19 1.08 50.68
CA ALA A 295 -19.76 0.89 52.05
C ALA A 295 -20.10 2.13 52.96
N ALA A 296 -20.61 3.22 52.40
CA ALA A 296 -21.06 4.44 53.10
C ALA A 296 -22.60 4.49 53.15
#